data_def5693dca1287c4b85209df8d250741
#
_entry.id   def5693dca1287c4b85209df8d250741
#
_cell.length_a   1.000
_cell.length_b   1.000
_cell.length_c   1.000
_cell.angle_alpha   90.00
_cell.angle_beta   90.00
_cell.angle_gamma   90.00
#
_symmetry.space_group_name_H-M   'P 1'
#
loop_
_entity.id
_entity.type
_entity.pdbx_description
1 polymer ?
#
loop_
_entity_poly.entity_id
_entity_poly.type
_entity_poly.pdbx_seq_one_letter_code
_entity_poly.pdbx_strand_id
1 'polypeptide(L)'
;MAKIGITETVLRDAHQSLIATRMRTDEFEGILEKMDKIGYHSLECWGGATFDSCLRFLDEDPWDRLRLIRKKCPNTKLQMLFRGQNMLGYRHYSDELVDYFVKKSIDNGIDILRIFDALNDVRNLQTAIDAAKKYGGHVQAAISYTTGPVFDIDYYCNYAKQLENAGADSICIKDMAGLLTPYGTYDLVKALKSTVDIPVQLHSHYTSGLASMVHLKGIEAGVDVIDTAMSPLAMGTSHPATES
;
A
#
# COMPACT_ATOMS: atom_id res chain seq x y z
N MET A 1 -6.62 -24.12 -4.48
CA MET A 1 -5.85 -22.88 -4.44
C MET A 1 -6.23 -22.11 -3.18
N ALA A 2 -5.29 -21.48 -2.53
CA ALA A 2 -5.60 -20.58 -1.42
C ALA A 2 -6.41 -19.38 -1.94
N LYS A 3 -7.28 -18.82 -1.10
CA LYS A 3 -8.04 -17.61 -1.45
C LYS A 3 -7.08 -16.41 -1.46
N ILE A 4 -6.99 -15.71 -2.59
CA ILE A 4 -6.17 -14.50 -2.73
C ILE A 4 -6.95 -13.30 -2.21
N GLY A 5 -6.32 -12.48 -1.37
CA GLY A 5 -6.88 -11.19 -0.94
C GLY A 5 -6.73 -10.13 -2.02
N ILE A 6 -7.67 -9.21 -2.09
CA ILE A 6 -7.60 -8.05 -3.00
C ILE A 6 -7.62 -6.78 -2.16
N THR A 7 -6.63 -5.92 -2.35
CA THR A 7 -6.63 -4.54 -1.87
C THR A 7 -7.10 -3.62 -2.99
N GLU A 8 -8.19 -2.93 -2.78
CA GLU A 8 -8.71 -1.94 -3.74
C GLU A 8 -8.04 -0.58 -3.51
N THR A 9 -7.46 0.00 -4.57
CA THR A 9 -6.67 1.22 -4.50
C THR A 9 -7.36 2.46 -5.07
N VAL A 10 -8.59 2.33 -5.55
CA VAL A 10 -9.32 3.41 -6.23
C VAL A 10 -9.44 4.67 -5.39
N LEU A 11 -9.52 4.52 -4.07
CA LEU A 11 -9.68 5.66 -3.13
C LEU A 11 -8.37 6.41 -2.82
N ARG A 12 -7.21 5.89 -3.25
CA ARG A 12 -5.91 6.53 -3.02
C ARG A 12 -5.00 6.48 -4.25
N ASP A 13 -4.31 5.34 -4.52
CA ASP A 13 -3.23 5.25 -5.50
C ASP A 13 -3.72 5.42 -6.93
N ALA A 14 -4.87 4.84 -7.26
CA ALA A 14 -5.41 4.90 -8.61
C ALA A 14 -5.74 6.34 -9.03
N HIS A 15 -6.50 7.09 -8.22
CA HIS A 15 -6.79 8.47 -8.57
C HIS A 15 -5.59 9.42 -8.38
N GLN A 16 -4.64 9.06 -7.52
CA GLN A 16 -3.35 9.77 -7.48
C GLN A 16 -2.61 9.62 -8.80
N SER A 17 -2.61 8.43 -9.37
CA SER A 17 -1.85 8.12 -10.59
C SER A 17 -2.49 8.67 -11.87
N LEU A 18 -3.82 8.74 -11.94
CA LEU A 18 -4.54 9.12 -13.16
C LEU A 18 -5.07 10.56 -13.17
N ILE A 19 -5.46 11.08 -12.01
CA ILE A 19 -6.08 12.42 -11.89
C ILE A 19 -5.41 13.28 -10.81
N ALA A 20 -4.11 13.05 -10.58
CA ALA A 20 -3.26 13.85 -9.70
C ALA A 20 -3.85 14.06 -8.28
N THR A 21 -4.49 13.03 -7.72
CA THR A 21 -5.12 13.05 -6.39
C THR A 21 -6.27 14.07 -6.29
N ARG A 22 -7.00 14.30 -7.39
CA ARG A 22 -8.04 15.34 -7.44
C ARG A 22 -9.47 14.81 -7.25
N MET A 23 -9.67 13.54 -6.93
CA MET A 23 -10.99 12.97 -6.64
C MET A 23 -11.52 13.55 -5.32
N ARG A 24 -12.66 14.20 -5.38
CA ARG A 24 -13.34 14.79 -4.22
C ARG A 24 -14.09 13.73 -3.41
N THR A 25 -14.34 14.03 -2.15
CA THR A 25 -15.06 13.11 -1.26
C THR A 25 -16.48 12.82 -1.74
N ASP A 26 -17.19 13.81 -2.23
CA ASP A 26 -18.57 13.69 -2.76
C ASP A 26 -18.66 12.84 -4.03
N GLU A 27 -17.56 12.70 -4.80
CA GLU A 27 -17.52 11.90 -6.03
C GLU A 27 -17.47 10.39 -5.75
N PHE A 28 -17.01 9.96 -4.58
CA PHE A 28 -16.93 8.53 -4.23
C PHE A 28 -17.79 8.11 -3.01
N GLU A 29 -18.29 9.05 -2.23
CA GLU A 29 -19.06 8.71 -1.01
C GLU A 29 -20.19 7.71 -1.29
N GLY A 30 -20.89 7.88 -2.42
CA GLY A 30 -22.06 7.08 -2.77
C GLY A 30 -21.80 5.60 -3.01
N ILE A 31 -20.54 5.18 -3.23
CA ILE A 31 -20.20 3.77 -3.49
C ILE A 31 -19.60 3.06 -2.28
N LEU A 32 -19.18 3.78 -1.23
CA LEU A 32 -18.43 3.22 -0.11
C LEU A 32 -19.13 2.05 0.57
N GLU A 33 -20.43 2.17 0.86
CA GLU A 33 -21.21 1.10 1.50
C GLU A 33 -21.35 -0.15 0.62
N LYS A 34 -21.25 0.00 -0.70
CA LYS A 34 -21.21 -1.15 -1.62
C LYS A 34 -19.84 -1.80 -1.60
N MET A 35 -18.78 -0.98 -1.61
CA MET A 35 -17.38 -1.46 -1.52
C MET A 35 -17.16 -2.26 -0.23
N ASP A 36 -17.70 -1.81 0.89
CA ASP A 36 -17.59 -2.49 2.19
C ASP A 36 -18.18 -3.91 2.18
N LYS A 37 -19.13 -4.20 1.26
CA LYS A 37 -19.80 -5.51 1.15
C LYS A 37 -19.15 -6.46 0.17
N ILE A 38 -18.17 -6.03 -0.62
CA ILE A 38 -17.51 -6.86 -1.64
C ILE A 38 -16.62 -7.92 -0.99
N GLY A 39 -16.05 -7.62 0.18
CA GLY A 39 -15.15 -8.54 0.89
C GLY A 39 -13.69 -8.37 0.48
N TYR A 40 -13.28 -7.14 0.16
CA TYR A 40 -11.88 -6.79 -0.04
C TYR A 40 -11.03 -7.12 1.19
N HIS A 41 -9.76 -7.46 0.97
CA HIS A 41 -8.78 -7.57 2.04
C HIS A 41 -8.59 -6.22 2.76
N SER A 42 -8.49 -5.15 1.98
CA SER A 42 -8.43 -3.78 2.48
C SER A 42 -8.83 -2.77 1.39
N LEU A 43 -9.15 -1.55 1.81
CA LEU A 43 -9.28 -0.37 0.95
C LEU A 43 -8.09 0.55 1.23
N GLU A 44 -7.21 0.74 0.24
CA GLU A 44 -6.18 1.76 0.36
C GLU A 44 -6.80 3.13 0.06
N CYS A 45 -7.01 3.95 1.09
CA CYS A 45 -7.86 5.12 1.01
C CYS A 45 -7.19 6.42 1.45
N TRP A 46 -5.98 6.36 2.00
CA TRP A 46 -5.35 7.52 2.60
C TRP A 46 -3.83 7.49 2.50
N GLY A 47 -3.19 8.66 2.59
CA GLY A 47 -1.74 8.80 2.50
C GLY A 47 -1.32 10.26 2.32
N GLY A 48 -0.01 10.49 2.17
CA GLY A 48 0.56 11.83 2.11
C GLY A 48 0.01 12.72 1.01
N ALA A 49 -0.07 12.19 -0.21
CA ALA A 49 -0.58 12.96 -1.35
C ALA A 49 -2.08 13.27 -1.21
N THR A 50 -2.86 12.34 -0.63
CA THR A 50 -4.28 12.57 -0.36
C THR A 50 -4.46 13.67 0.68
N PHE A 51 -3.71 13.60 1.78
CA PHE A 51 -3.71 14.60 2.84
C PHE A 51 -3.38 16.00 2.30
N ASP A 52 -2.28 16.10 1.56
CA ASP A 52 -1.81 17.35 0.96
C ASP A 52 -2.80 17.91 -0.08
N SER A 53 -3.38 17.04 -0.92
CA SER A 53 -4.33 17.44 -1.94
C SER A 53 -5.65 17.95 -1.35
N CYS A 54 -6.15 17.33 -0.29
CA CYS A 54 -7.34 17.81 0.42
C CYS A 54 -7.17 19.27 0.85
N LEU A 55 -6.03 19.59 1.46
CA LEU A 55 -5.76 20.94 1.97
C LEU A 55 -5.46 21.95 0.87
N ARG A 56 -4.70 21.55 -0.17
CA ARG A 56 -4.19 22.52 -1.18
C ARG A 56 -5.13 22.75 -2.34
N PHE A 57 -5.93 21.77 -2.69
CA PHE A 57 -6.63 21.78 -3.98
C PHE A 57 -8.12 21.47 -3.89
N LEU A 58 -8.55 20.73 -2.88
CA LEU A 58 -9.93 20.27 -2.78
C LEU A 58 -10.76 21.05 -1.77
N ASP A 59 -10.12 21.86 -0.93
CA ASP A 59 -10.76 22.56 0.19
C ASP A 59 -11.54 21.60 1.11
N GLU A 60 -10.89 20.46 1.43
CA GLU A 60 -11.44 19.41 2.27
C GLU A 60 -10.53 19.17 3.49
N ASP A 61 -11.14 18.85 4.65
CA ASP A 61 -10.40 18.32 5.80
C ASP A 61 -10.03 16.85 5.55
N PRO A 62 -8.72 16.50 5.47
CA PRO A 62 -8.30 15.12 5.21
C PRO A 62 -8.74 14.15 6.32
N TRP A 63 -8.89 14.62 7.57
CA TRP A 63 -9.36 13.78 8.68
C TRP A 63 -10.86 13.50 8.59
N ASP A 64 -11.67 14.47 8.15
CA ASP A 64 -13.10 14.27 7.90
C ASP A 64 -13.32 13.26 6.78
N ARG A 65 -12.52 13.33 5.71
CA ARG A 65 -12.52 12.32 4.65
C ARG A 65 -12.27 10.92 5.22
N LEU A 66 -11.22 10.73 6.04
CA LEU A 66 -10.89 9.44 6.63
C LEU A 66 -12.02 8.93 7.55
N ARG A 67 -12.54 9.79 8.41
CA ARG A 67 -13.65 9.46 9.32
C ARG A 67 -14.92 9.06 8.57
N LEU A 68 -15.21 9.74 7.45
CA LEU A 68 -16.33 9.40 6.58
C LEU A 68 -16.16 7.99 5.98
N ILE A 69 -14.97 7.71 5.41
CA ILE A 69 -14.68 6.39 4.84
C ILE A 69 -14.83 5.31 5.92
N ARG A 70 -14.25 5.52 7.12
CA ARG A 70 -14.39 4.56 8.24
C ARG A 70 -15.85 4.35 8.64
N LYS A 71 -16.64 5.41 8.69
CA LYS A 71 -18.07 5.34 9.03
C LYS A 71 -18.87 4.53 8.00
N LYS A 72 -18.54 4.68 6.71
CA LYS A 72 -19.24 4.01 5.59
C LYS A 72 -18.71 2.59 5.32
N CYS A 73 -17.46 2.31 5.71
CA CYS A 73 -16.81 1.01 5.52
C CYS A 73 -16.40 0.40 6.89
N PRO A 74 -17.36 0.03 7.75
CA PRO A 74 -17.04 -0.48 9.08
C PRO A 74 -16.43 -1.90 9.07
N ASN A 75 -16.65 -2.70 8.04
CA ASN A 75 -16.25 -4.10 7.98
C ASN A 75 -14.93 -4.34 7.24
N THR A 76 -14.56 -3.45 6.34
CA THR A 76 -13.34 -3.57 5.54
C THR A 76 -12.18 -2.81 6.20
N LYS A 77 -11.00 -3.42 6.23
CA LYS A 77 -9.80 -2.77 6.74
C LYS A 77 -9.44 -1.55 5.88
N LEU A 78 -9.13 -0.44 6.53
CA LEU A 78 -8.64 0.76 5.86
C LEU A 78 -7.11 0.80 5.90
N GLN A 79 -6.51 1.05 4.76
CA GLN A 79 -5.07 1.09 4.57
C GLN A 79 -4.60 2.49 4.17
N MET A 80 -3.46 2.91 4.71
CA MET A 80 -2.78 4.12 4.28
C MET A 80 -1.37 3.84 3.80
N LEU A 81 -0.88 4.67 2.86
CA LEU A 81 0.53 4.74 2.51
C LEU A 81 1.26 5.71 3.44
N PHE A 82 2.39 5.28 4.00
CA PHE A 82 3.18 6.04 4.98
C PHE A 82 4.67 6.07 4.58
N ARG A 83 5.26 7.25 4.47
CA ARG A 83 6.65 7.43 3.98
C ARG A 83 7.69 7.35 5.11
N GLY A 84 7.65 6.33 5.95
CA GLY A 84 8.61 6.19 7.04
C GLY A 84 8.80 7.48 7.84
N GLN A 85 10.06 7.89 8.07
CA GLN A 85 10.36 9.11 8.83
C GLN A 85 9.88 10.41 8.17
N ASN A 86 9.54 10.39 6.89
CA ASN A 86 8.98 11.54 6.17
C ASN A 86 7.46 11.68 6.32
N MET A 87 6.79 10.71 6.93
CA MET A 87 5.32 10.68 7.14
C MET A 87 4.55 10.98 5.83
N LEU A 88 4.03 12.20 5.72
CA LEU A 88 3.27 12.72 4.58
C LEU A 88 4.12 13.60 3.65
N GLY A 89 5.31 14.03 4.11
CA GLY A 89 6.11 15.09 3.51
C GLY A 89 7.33 14.60 2.73
N TYR A 90 8.27 15.53 2.58
CA TYR A 90 9.50 15.37 1.80
C TYR A 90 10.77 15.64 2.62
N ARG A 91 10.65 15.65 3.94
CA ARG A 91 11.74 15.80 4.90
C ARG A 91 11.48 14.90 6.10
N HIS A 92 12.52 14.60 6.86
CA HIS A 92 12.37 13.87 8.13
C HIS A 92 11.66 14.73 9.17
N TYR A 93 10.77 14.11 9.90
CA TYR A 93 10.13 14.66 11.09
C TYR A 93 10.73 14.04 12.35
N SER A 94 10.48 14.63 13.52
CA SER A 94 10.92 14.05 14.79
C SER A 94 10.16 12.77 15.10
N ASP A 95 10.78 11.88 15.88
CA ASP A 95 10.16 10.60 16.28
C ASP A 95 8.85 10.82 17.03
N GLU A 96 8.78 11.84 17.89
CA GLU A 96 7.56 12.21 18.63
C GLU A 96 6.41 12.58 17.69
N LEU A 97 6.71 13.30 16.61
CA LEU A 97 5.68 13.68 15.63
C LEU A 97 5.23 12.46 14.81
N VAL A 98 6.16 11.58 14.44
CA VAL A 98 5.83 10.31 13.77
C VAL A 98 4.95 9.45 14.65
N ASP A 99 5.31 9.23 15.91
CA ASP A 99 4.52 8.47 16.91
C ASP A 99 3.11 9.08 17.06
N TYR A 100 3.03 10.39 17.25
CA TYR A 100 1.74 11.09 17.40
C TYR A 100 0.87 10.97 16.16
N PHE A 101 1.43 11.13 14.96
CA PHE A 101 0.68 11.05 13.71
C PHE A 101 0.17 9.62 13.44
N VAL A 102 1.01 8.60 13.69
CA VAL A 102 0.59 7.19 13.60
C VAL A 102 -0.57 6.91 14.54
N LYS A 103 -0.45 7.36 15.82
CA LYS A 103 -1.55 7.24 16.78
C LYS A 103 -2.83 7.87 16.26
N LYS A 104 -2.75 9.10 15.73
CA LYS A 104 -3.93 9.81 15.21
C LYS A 104 -4.53 9.13 13.97
N SER A 105 -3.70 8.55 13.12
CA SER A 105 -4.18 7.80 11.96
C SER A 105 -5.00 6.56 12.38
N ILE A 106 -4.50 5.82 13.36
CA ILE A 106 -5.20 4.65 13.91
C ILE A 106 -6.47 5.07 14.66
N ASP A 107 -6.40 6.09 15.51
CA ASP A 107 -7.55 6.64 16.26
C ASP A 107 -8.69 7.08 15.31
N ASN A 108 -8.37 7.49 14.09
CA ASN A 108 -9.34 7.93 13.07
C ASN A 108 -9.73 6.83 12.07
N GLY A 109 -9.28 5.59 12.27
CA GLY A 109 -9.82 4.43 11.57
C GLY A 109 -8.88 3.71 10.61
N ILE A 110 -7.60 4.04 10.57
CA ILE A 110 -6.61 3.27 9.80
C ILE A 110 -6.31 1.96 10.54
N ASP A 111 -6.43 0.84 9.84
CA ASP A 111 -6.09 -0.49 10.33
C ASP A 111 -4.68 -0.93 9.87
N ILE A 112 -4.31 -0.60 8.63
CA ILE A 112 -3.06 -1.04 8.00
C ILE A 112 -2.22 0.18 7.61
N LEU A 113 -1.00 0.24 8.12
CA LEU A 113 0.00 1.21 7.69
C LEU A 113 0.97 0.51 6.73
N ARG A 114 0.90 0.87 5.43
CA ARG A 114 1.90 0.49 4.43
C ARG A 114 3.07 1.45 4.51
N ILE A 115 4.11 1.02 5.21
CA ILE A 115 5.28 1.86 5.52
C ILE A 115 6.39 1.56 4.51
N PHE A 116 6.93 2.58 3.85
CA PHE A 116 8.00 2.43 2.87
C PHE A 116 9.08 3.50 3.02
N ASP A 117 10.26 3.16 2.53
CA ASP A 117 11.33 4.10 2.21
C ASP A 117 11.76 3.89 0.75
N ALA A 118 11.94 4.99 -0.01
CA ALA A 118 12.25 4.90 -1.43
C ALA A 118 13.60 4.25 -1.72
N LEU A 119 14.53 4.27 -0.75
CA LEU A 119 15.87 3.68 -0.85
C LEU A 119 16.01 2.35 -0.09
N ASN A 120 14.91 1.83 0.46
CA ASN A 120 14.90 0.60 1.27
C ASN A 120 15.81 0.67 2.51
N ASP A 121 15.84 1.80 3.20
CA ASP A 121 16.57 1.96 4.46
C ASP A 121 15.65 1.66 5.66
N VAL A 122 15.85 0.52 6.32
CA VAL A 122 15.06 0.10 7.50
C VAL A 122 15.10 1.14 8.63
N ARG A 123 16.18 1.87 8.78
CA ARG A 123 16.32 2.90 9.83
C ARG A 123 15.27 3.99 9.70
N ASN A 124 14.85 4.31 8.47
CA ASN A 124 13.79 5.27 8.20
C ASN A 124 12.38 4.75 8.48
N LEU A 125 12.23 3.45 8.73
CA LEU A 125 10.93 2.81 8.98
C LEU A 125 10.68 2.55 10.46
N GLN A 126 11.74 2.40 11.27
CA GLN A 126 11.65 1.84 12.62
C GLN A 126 10.69 2.61 13.53
N THR A 127 10.78 3.93 13.60
CA THR A 127 9.88 4.74 14.44
C THR A 127 8.41 4.53 14.08
N ALA A 128 8.10 4.46 12.77
CA ALA A 128 6.73 4.26 12.31
C ALA A 128 6.23 2.83 12.59
N ILE A 129 7.11 1.83 12.46
CA ILE A 129 6.82 0.43 12.80
C ILE A 129 6.51 0.31 14.30
N ASP A 130 7.38 0.82 15.16
CA ASP A 130 7.22 0.78 16.61
C ASP A 130 5.93 1.48 17.06
N ALA A 131 5.67 2.65 16.51
CA ALA A 131 4.44 3.40 16.78
C ALA A 131 3.18 2.62 16.33
N ALA A 132 3.17 2.05 15.13
CA ALA A 132 2.05 1.27 14.64
C ALA A 132 1.77 0.05 15.54
N LYS A 133 2.80 -0.70 15.92
CA LYS A 133 2.68 -1.83 16.86
C LYS A 133 2.17 -1.37 18.23
N LYS A 134 2.70 -0.27 18.75
CA LYS A 134 2.29 0.32 20.05
C LYS A 134 0.80 0.64 20.10
N TYR A 135 0.24 1.12 19.00
CA TYR A 135 -1.17 1.54 18.93
C TYR A 135 -2.10 0.50 18.29
N GLY A 136 -1.61 -0.73 18.02
CA GLY A 136 -2.41 -1.84 17.54
C GLY A 136 -2.74 -1.81 16.05
N GLY A 137 -2.01 -1.02 15.26
CA GLY A 137 -2.10 -1.04 13.81
C GLY A 137 -1.35 -2.23 13.18
N HIS A 138 -1.82 -2.72 12.04
CA HIS A 138 -1.10 -3.71 11.24
C HIS A 138 0.02 -3.03 10.45
N VAL A 139 1.23 -3.51 10.63
CA VAL A 139 2.43 -3.03 9.92
C VAL A 139 2.62 -3.80 8.63
N GLN A 140 2.35 -3.18 7.50
CA GLN A 140 2.77 -3.68 6.20
C GLN A 140 4.03 -2.93 5.76
N ALA A 141 5.19 -3.59 5.83
CA ALA A 141 6.44 -2.99 5.38
C ALA A 141 6.63 -3.23 3.88
N ALA A 142 6.96 -2.17 3.13
CA ALA A 142 7.05 -2.26 1.69
C ALA A 142 8.51 -2.27 1.20
N ILE A 143 8.77 -3.16 0.26
CA ILE A 143 9.99 -3.21 -0.54
C ILE A 143 9.78 -2.29 -1.74
N SER A 144 10.50 -1.19 -1.83
CA SER A 144 10.53 -0.34 -3.04
C SER A 144 11.30 -1.09 -4.13
N TYR A 145 10.56 -1.69 -5.07
CA TYR A 145 11.16 -2.50 -6.12
C TYR A 145 11.84 -1.63 -7.18
N THR A 146 13.03 -2.03 -7.56
CA THR A 146 13.79 -1.43 -8.67
C THR A 146 14.67 -2.50 -9.33
N THR A 147 15.37 -2.12 -10.39
CA THR A 147 16.30 -2.99 -11.11
C THR A 147 17.70 -2.38 -11.13
N GLY A 148 18.71 -3.24 -11.19
CA GLY A 148 20.11 -2.81 -11.24
C GLY A 148 21.04 -3.94 -10.75
N PRO A 149 22.35 -3.75 -10.86
CA PRO A 149 23.31 -4.83 -10.61
C PRO A 149 23.37 -5.32 -9.15
N VAL A 150 22.82 -4.54 -8.20
CA VAL A 150 22.80 -4.89 -6.76
C VAL A 150 21.40 -5.30 -6.28
N PHE A 151 20.37 -5.14 -7.12
CA PHE A 151 18.97 -5.40 -6.76
C PHE A 151 18.52 -6.76 -7.30
N ASP A 152 19.15 -7.81 -6.81
CA ASP A 152 18.83 -9.21 -7.13
C ASP A 152 17.83 -9.81 -6.12
N ILE A 153 17.49 -11.08 -6.32
CA ILE A 153 16.57 -11.80 -5.43
C ILE A 153 17.14 -11.90 -4.02
N ASP A 154 18.43 -12.15 -3.87
CA ASP A 154 19.06 -12.28 -2.56
C ASP A 154 19.03 -10.95 -1.78
N TYR A 155 19.24 -9.82 -2.48
CA TYR A 155 19.05 -8.49 -1.89
C TYR A 155 17.63 -8.34 -1.31
N TYR A 156 16.60 -8.67 -2.10
CA TYR A 156 15.21 -8.52 -1.66
C TYR A 156 14.82 -9.49 -0.54
N CYS A 157 15.32 -10.71 -0.57
CA CYS A 157 15.14 -11.68 0.50
C CYS A 157 15.77 -11.20 1.81
N ASN A 158 17.01 -10.72 1.75
CA ASN A 158 17.70 -10.17 2.91
C ASN A 158 16.97 -8.94 3.49
N TYR A 159 16.49 -8.06 2.61
CA TYR A 159 15.73 -6.89 3.05
C TYR A 159 14.38 -7.28 3.67
N ALA A 160 13.64 -8.21 3.06
CA ALA A 160 12.39 -8.72 3.61
C ALA A 160 12.58 -9.31 5.02
N LYS A 161 13.69 -10.06 5.24
CA LYS A 161 14.02 -10.61 6.56
C LYS A 161 14.33 -9.51 7.59
N GLN A 162 14.99 -8.43 7.17
CA GLN A 162 15.19 -7.27 8.04
C GLN A 162 13.86 -6.61 8.43
N LEU A 163 12.93 -6.47 7.47
CA LEU A 163 11.61 -5.89 7.72
C LEU A 163 10.77 -6.76 8.68
N GLU A 164 10.78 -8.08 8.48
CA GLU A 164 10.13 -9.03 9.40
C GLU A 164 10.71 -8.93 10.81
N ASN A 165 12.05 -8.90 10.92
CA ASN A 165 12.74 -8.75 12.22
C ASN A 165 12.47 -7.37 12.86
N ALA A 166 12.22 -6.33 12.07
CA ALA A 166 11.84 -5.01 12.56
C ALA A 166 10.40 -4.95 13.09
N GLY A 167 9.61 -6.01 12.89
CA GLY A 167 8.24 -6.13 13.42
C GLY A 167 7.13 -5.99 12.40
N ALA A 168 7.42 -6.14 11.10
CA ALA A 168 6.38 -6.16 10.07
C ALA A 168 5.42 -7.34 10.25
N ASP A 169 4.13 -7.11 10.05
CA ASP A 169 3.08 -8.14 10.04
C ASP A 169 2.83 -8.69 8.62
N SER A 170 3.24 -7.96 7.59
CA SER A 170 3.22 -8.40 6.19
C SER A 170 4.23 -7.60 5.36
N ILE A 171 4.64 -8.16 4.23
CA ILE A 171 5.54 -7.52 3.25
C ILE A 171 4.76 -7.13 2.01
N CYS A 172 5.02 -5.94 1.46
CA CYS A 172 4.50 -5.52 0.16
C CYS A 172 5.65 -5.38 -0.84
N ILE A 173 5.65 -6.13 -1.94
CA ILE A 173 6.48 -5.84 -3.10
C ILE A 173 5.84 -4.64 -3.80
N LYS A 174 6.48 -3.47 -3.71
CA LYS A 174 5.94 -2.21 -4.24
C LYS A 174 6.67 -1.78 -5.50
N ASP A 175 6.13 -2.17 -6.65
CA ASP A 175 6.61 -1.80 -7.98
C ASP A 175 5.90 -0.53 -8.47
N MET A 176 6.43 0.62 -8.09
CA MET A 176 5.88 1.94 -8.42
C MET A 176 6.07 2.34 -9.89
N ALA A 177 6.99 1.70 -10.60
CA ALA A 177 7.34 2.07 -11.97
C ALA A 177 6.88 1.02 -13.02
N GLY A 178 6.30 -0.10 -12.58
CA GLY A 178 5.88 -1.17 -13.48
C GLY A 178 7.06 -1.91 -14.12
N LEU A 179 8.14 -2.13 -13.36
CA LEU A 179 9.38 -2.76 -13.82
C LEU A 179 9.36 -4.29 -13.72
N LEU A 180 8.48 -4.83 -12.90
CA LEU A 180 8.34 -6.27 -12.73
C LEU A 180 7.99 -6.96 -14.05
N THR A 181 8.67 -8.06 -14.32
CA THR A 181 8.33 -8.97 -15.41
C THR A 181 7.57 -10.19 -14.88
N PRO A 182 6.72 -10.85 -15.68
CA PRO A 182 5.90 -11.97 -15.17
C PRO A 182 6.74 -13.09 -14.52
N TYR A 183 7.78 -13.58 -15.18
CA TYR A 183 8.62 -14.65 -14.63
C TYR A 183 9.53 -14.18 -13.51
N GLY A 184 10.09 -12.96 -13.61
CA GLY A 184 10.85 -12.36 -12.50
C GLY A 184 10.00 -12.19 -11.24
N THR A 185 8.71 -11.90 -11.39
CA THR A 185 7.75 -11.86 -10.27
C THR A 185 7.54 -13.24 -9.67
N TYR A 186 7.38 -14.26 -10.49
CA TYR A 186 7.24 -15.64 -10.02
C TYR A 186 8.44 -16.05 -9.17
N ASP A 187 9.65 -15.82 -9.66
CA ASP A 187 10.88 -16.19 -8.97
C ASP A 187 11.05 -15.39 -7.66
N LEU A 188 10.80 -14.08 -7.69
CA LEU A 188 10.89 -13.21 -6.51
C LEU A 188 9.88 -13.60 -5.43
N VAL A 189 8.61 -13.80 -5.80
CA VAL A 189 7.56 -14.19 -4.84
C VAL A 189 7.87 -15.54 -4.22
N LYS A 190 8.31 -16.53 -5.03
CA LYS A 190 8.74 -17.84 -4.52
C LYS A 190 9.88 -17.72 -3.50
N ALA A 191 10.90 -16.93 -3.80
CA ALA A 191 12.03 -16.72 -2.92
C ALA A 191 11.58 -16.03 -1.60
N LEU A 192 10.78 -14.97 -1.68
CA LEU A 192 10.25 -14.28 -0.51
C LEU A 192 9.41 -15.20 0.37
N LYS A 193 8.49 -15.97 -0.22
CA LYS A 193 7.63 -16.94 0.51
C LYS A 193 8.42 -18.07 1.17
N SER A 194 9.66 -18.34 0.74
CA SER A 194 10.57 -19.26 1.42
C SER A 194 11.49 -18.60 2.47
N THR A 195 11.53 -17.26 2.48
CA THR A 195 12.43 -16.48 3.35
C THR A 195 11.72 -15.95 4.58
N VAL A 196 10.46 -15.47 4.44
CA VAL A 196 9.68 -14.88 5.53
C VAL A 196 8.45 -15.72 5.84
N ASP A 197 8.03 -15.71 7.12
CA ASP A 197 6.85 -16.45 7.59
C ASP A 197 5.56 -15.62 7.52
N ILE A 198 5.67 -14.32 7.23
CA ILE A 198 4.56 -13.37 7.15
C ILE A 198 3.98 -13.26 5.73
N PRO A 199 2.72 -12.82 5.57
CA PRO A 199 2.09 -12.66 4.26
C PRO A 199 2.85 -11.73 3.32
N VAL A 200 2.83 -12.06 2.02
CA VAL A 200 3.41 -11.25 0.94
C VAL A 200 2.31 -10.69 0.07
N GLN A 201 2.32 -9.38 -0.14
CA GLN A 201 1.41 -8.65 -1.02
C GLN A 201 2.14 -8.13 -2.25
N LEU A 202 1.48 -8.13 -3.39
CA LEU A 202 2.03 -7.64 -4.67
C LEU A 202 1.29 -6.40 -5.13
N HIS A 203 2.03 -5.31 -5.29
CA HIS A 203 1.57 -4.03 -5.81
C HIS A 203 2.41 -3.68 -7.05
N SER A 204 1.77 -3.51 -8.19
CA SER A 204 2.45 -3.14 -9.43
C SER A 204 1.63 -2.14 -10.24
N HIS A 205 2.29 -1.07 -10.71
CA HIS A 205 1.69 -0.13 -11.65
C HIS A 205 1.68 -0.71 -13.07
N TYR A 206 0.74 -0.25 -13.88
CA TYR A 206 0.48 -0.80 -15.22
C TYR A 206 1.27 -0.11 -16.35
N THR A 207 2.22 0.75 -16.03
CA THR A 207 2.96 1.58 -16.99
C THR A 207 3.64 0.80 -18.12
N SER A 208 4.14 -0.40 -17.85
CA SER A 208 4.72 -1.29 -18.87
C SER A 208 3.69 -2.12 -19.64
N GLY A 209 2.43 -2.12 -19.23
CA GLY A 209 1.39 -3.01 -19.79
C GLY A 209 1.45 -4.46 -19.28
N LEU A 210 2.35 -4.79 -18.35
CA LEU A 210 2.61 -6.17 -17.91
C LEU A 210 1.90 -6.54 -16.60
N ALA A 211 1.35 -5.58 -15.85
CA ALA A 211 0.94 -5.82 -14.48
C ALA A 211 -0.12 -6.91 -14.29
N SER A 212 -1.05 -7.14 -15.24
CA SER A 212 -1.98 -8.28 -15.15
C SER A 212 -1.26 -9.63 -15.24
N MET A 213 -0.25 -9.75 -16.10
CA MET A 213 0.57 -10.97 -16.21
C MET A 213 1.48 -11.12 -14.99
N VAL A 214 1.99 -10.02 -14.46
CA VAL A 214 2.76 -9.96 -13.20
C VAL A 214 1.89 -10.48 -12.05
N HIS A 215 0.65 -10.03 -11.92
CA HIS A 215 -0.28 -10.52 -10.90
C HIS A 215 -0.58 -12.01 -11.07
N LEU A 216 -0.87 -12.47 -12.29
CA LEU A 216 -1.10 -13.89 -12.56
C LEU A 216 0.08 -14.75 -12.09
N LYS A 217 1.31 -14.36 -12.44
CA LYS A 217 2.52 -15.09 -12.04
C LYS A 217 2.80 -14.98 -10.54
N GLY A 218 2.50 -13.85 -9.91
CA GLY A 218 2.54 -13.69 -8.47
C GLY A 218 1.58 -14.64 -7.75
N ILE A 219 0.34 -14.78 -8.25
CA ILE A 219 -0.67 -15.71 -7.72
C ILE A 219 -0.20 -17.17 -7.86
N GLU A 220 0.30 -17.56 -9.03
CA GLU A 220 0.87 -18.90 -9.25
C GLU A 220 2.06 -19.19 -8.33
N ALA A 221 2.84 -18.15 -7.98
CA ALA A 221 3.96 -18.25 -7.05
C ALA A 221 3.55 -18.32 -5.58
N GLY A 222 2.29 -17.99 -5.25
CA GLY A 222 1.75 -18.10 -3.90
C GLY A 222 1.72 -16.78 -3.12
N VAL A 223 1.60 -15.63 -3.81
CA VAL A 223 1.32 -14.35 -3.14
C VAL A 223 -0.02 -14.42 -2.41
N ASP A 224 -0.13 -13.72 -1.28
CA ASP A 224 -1.33 -13.78 -0.42
C ASP A 224 -2.35 -12.70 -0.79
N VAL A 225 -1.89 -11.51 -1.22
CA VAL A 225 -2.75 -10.36 -1.54
C VAL A 225 -2.19 -9.65 -2.79
N ILE A 226 -3.08 -9.11 -3.63
CA ILE A 226 -2.73 -8.28 -4.77
C ILE A 226 -3.44 -6.92 -4.69
N ASP A 227 -2.83 -5.87 -5.25
CA ASP A 227 -3.41 -4.54 -5.39
C ASP A 227 -4.05 -4.39 -6.77
N THR A 228 -5.30 -3.92 -6.80
CA THR A 228 -6.04 -3.64 -8.03
C THR A 228 -6.77 -2.30 -7.93
N ALA A 229 -7.32 -1.82 -9.02
CA ALA A 229 -8.17 -0.63 -9.03
C ALA A 229 -9.45 -0.90 -9.82
N MET A 230 -10.58 -0.38 -9.37
CA MET A 230 -11.84 -0.42 -10.14
C MET A 230 -11.62 0.17 -11.53
N SER A 231 -12.19 -0.47 -12.55
CA SER A 231 -11.90 -0.24 -13.97
C SER A 231 -11.96 1.22 -14.45
N PRO A 232 -12.83 2.11 -13.94
CA PRO A 232 -12.81 3.52 -14.35
C PRO A 232 -11.49 4.26 -14.04
N LEU A 233 -10.74 3.79 -13.04
CA LEU A 233 -9.44 4.36 -12.63
C LEU A 233 -8.33 3.30 -12.62
N ALA A 234 -8.45 2.27 -13.45
CA ALA A 234 -7.44 1.24 -13.64
C ALA A 234 -6.58 1.49 -14.88
N MET A 235 -5.53 0.67 -15.05
CA MET A 235 -4.65 0.65 -16.21
C MET A 235 -3.77 1.92 -16.34
N GLY A 236 -3.06 2.07 -17.42
CA GLY A 236 -2.17 3.22 -17.66
C GLY A 236 -1.10 3.36 -16.60
N THR A 237 -1.11 4.45 -15.85
CA THR A 237 -0.20 4.67 -14.71
C THR A 237 -0.76 4.15 -13.36
N SER A 238 -1.98 3.59 -13.37
CA SER A 238 -2.63 3.00 -12.21
C SER A 238 -2.32 1.48 -12.10
N HIS A 239 -3.25 0.69 -11.61
CA HIS A 239 -3.12 -0.75 -11.34
C HIS A 239 -3.97 -1.58 -12.34
N PRO A 240 -3.81 -2.92 -12.36
CA PRO A 240 -4.74 -3.79 -13.07
C PRO A 240 -6.18 -3.57 -12.60
N ALA A 241 -7.12 -3.74 -13.53
CA ALA A 241 -8.54 -3.60 -13.19
C ALA A 241 -9.00 -4.73 -12.27
N THR A 242 -9.74 -4.36 -11.22
CA THR A 242 -10.27 -5.31 -10.22
C THR A 242 -11.22 -6.33 -10.85
N GLU A 243 -11.96 -5.91 -11.88
CA GLU A 243 -12.98 -6.72 -12.55
C GLU A 243 -12.41 -7.67 -13.60
N SER A 244 -11.14 -7.59 -13.96
CA SER A 244 -10.48 -8.46 -14.95
C SER A 244 -9.54 -9.46 -14.30
#